data_64b800a8eb1722e1a3e3af29fdc9b455
#
_entry.id   64b800a8eb1722e1a3e3af29fdc9b455
#
_cell.length_a   1.000
_cell.length_b   1.000
_cell.length_c   1.000
_cell.angle_alpha   90.00
_cell.angle_beta   90.00
_cell.angle_gamma   90.00
#
_symmetry.space_group_name_H-M   'P 1'
#
loop_
_entity.id
_entity.type
_entity.pdbx_description
1 polymer ?
#
loop_
_entity_poly.entity_id
_entity_poly.type
_entity_poly.pdbx_seq_one_letter_code
_entity_poly.pdbx_strand_id
1 'polypeptide(L)'
;MRIGQGIDVHAFGPGDHVVLAGVRVAHTHGLVAHSDGDVVIHALCDAIFGALALGDIGQHFPPSDERWRDADSRQFLRHASMLMAQHGFRLGNADITVIGEAPKVGPHAQAMRENLAADLDSEIGRISVKATTTEKLGFCGRGEGIAAQACVLLERA
;
A
#
# COMPACT_ATOMS: atom_id res chain seq x y z
N MET A 1 10.98 -19.03 -4.94
CA MET A 1 9.60 -18.52 -4.93
C MET A 1 9.15 -18.32 -3.50
N ARG A 2 8.58 -17.17 -3.15
CA ARG A 2 8.03 -16.84 -1.82
C ARG A 2 6.71 -16.08 -1.97
N ILE A 3 5.79 -16.31 -1.07
CA ILE A 3 4.52 -15.60 -0.99
C ILE A 3 4.53 -14.73 0.27
N GLY A 4 4.03 -13.52 0.17
CA GLY A 4 3.78 -12.64 1.30
C GLY A 4 2.40 -12.00 1.20
N GLN A 5 1.84 -11.66 2.34
CA GLN A 5 0.59 -10.91 2.42
C GLN A 5 0.72 -9.80 3.46
N GLY A 6 0.04 -8.71 3.23
CA GLY A 6 -0.03 -7.58 4.15
C GLY A 6 -1.41 -6.98 4.17
N ILE A 7 -1.73 -6.34 5.26
CA ILE A 7 -2.98 -5.59 5.45
C ILE A 7 -2.66 -4.31 6.21
N ASP A 8 -3.30 -3.22 5.81
CA ASP A 8 -3.22 -1.95 6.53
C ASP A 8 -4.58 -1.28 6.59
N VAL A 9 -4.78 -0.50 7.64
CA VAL A 9 -6.05 0.20 7.92
C VAL A 9 -5.73 1.59 8.47
N HIS A 10 -6.35 2.62 7.90
CA HIS A 10 -6.30 3.97 8.44
C HIS A 10 -7.69 4.56 8.63
N ALA A 11 -7.86 5.28 9.74
CA ALA A 11 -9.06 6.04 9.99
C ALA A 11 -9.12 7.29 9.10
N PHE A 12 -10.32 7.69 8.70
CA PHE A 12 -10.54 9.01 8.12
C PHE A 12 -10.44 10.10 9.18
N GLY A 13 -9.93 11.25 8.79
CA GLY A 13 -9.77 12.42 9.61
C GLY A 13 -9.91 13.70 8.79
N PRO A 14 -9.54 14.85 9.35
CA PRO A 14 -9.59 16.12 8.62
C PRO A 14 -8.74 16.08 7.34
N GLY A 15 -9.25 16.66 6.27
CA GLY A 15 -8.55 16.77 4.99
C GLY A 15 -9.51 16.80 3.80
N ASP A 16 -8.95 16.94 2.61
CA ASP A 16 -9.68 17.09 1.36
C ASP A 16 -9.26 16.05 0.29
N HIS A 17 -8.36 15.15 0.67
CA HIS A 17 -7.86 14.09 -0.21
C HIS A 17 -7.27 12.94 0.61
N VAL A 18 -7.14 11.79 -0.04
CA VAL A 18 -6.34 10.66 0.43
C VAL A 18 -5.24 10.35 -0.58
N VAL A 19 -4.16 9.70 -0.13
CA VAL A 19 -3.11 9.18 -1.01
C VAL A 19 -3.22 7.67 -1.04
N LEU A 20 -3.35 7.10 -2.24
CA LEU A 20 -3.47 5.66 -2.46
C LEU A 20 -2.54 5.26 -3.60
N ALA A 21 -1.59 4.36 -3.35
CA ALA A 21 -0.53 3.96 -4.28
C ALA A 21 0.20 5.17 -4.90
N GLY A 22 0.48 6.18 -4.08
CA GLY A 22 1.13 7.43 -4.50
C GLY A 22 0.25 8.36 -5.34
N VAL A 23 -1.04 8.06 -5.51
CA VAL A 23 -1.98 8.91 -6.24
C VAL A 23 -2.81 9.73 -5.25
N ARG A 24 -2.82 11.05 -5.43
CA ARG A 24 -3.70 11.94 -4.68
C ARG A 24 -5.12 11.84 -5.23
N VAL A 25 -6.05 11.38 -4.40
CA VAL A 25 -7.45 11.19 -4.76
C VAL A 25 -8.30 12.15 -3.94
N ALA A 26 -9.06 13.04 -4.60
CA ALA A 26 -9.97 13.96 -3.93
C ALA A 26 -11.00 13.19 -3.09
N HIS A 27 -11.20 13.62 -1.86
CA HIS A 27 -12.15 13.03 -0.91
C HIS A 27 -12.58 14.09 0.10
N THR A 28 -13.66 13.82 0.83
CA THR A 28 -14.17 14.73 1.87
C THR A 28 -13.40 14.66 3.19
N HIS A 29 -12.47 13.71 3.31
CA HIS A 29 -11.62 13.48 4.48
C HIS A 29 -10.21 13.13 4.04
N GLY A 30 -9.23 13.36 4.93
CA GLY A 30 -7.88 12.81 4.85
C GLY A 30 -7.76 11.49 5.61
N LEU A 31 -6.54 10.99 5.74
CA LEU A 31 -6.24 9.82 6.54
C LEU A 31 -5.42 10.21 7.78
N VAL A 32 -5.75 9.59 8.92
CA VAL A 32 -5.00 9.77 10.17
C VAL A 32 -3.81 8.81 10.15
N ALA A 33 -2.61 9.35 10.00
CA ALA A 33 -1.37 8.57 9.98
C ALA A 33 -0.19 9.44 10.37
N HIS A 34 0.95 8.81 10.66
CA HIS A 34 2.23 9.50 10.88
C HIS A 34 2.88 9.93 9.55
N SER A 35 2.74 9.12 8.49
CA SER A 35 3.13 9.41 7.11
C SER A 35 1.95 10.01 6.31
N ASP A 36 1.97 9.89 4.97
CA ASP A 36 0.83 10.26 4.11
C ASP A 36 -0.38 9.32 4.24
N GLY A 37 -0.26 8.23 5.00
CA GLY A 37 -1.35 7.28 5.28
C GLY A 37 -1.72 6.37 4.10
N ASP A 38 -0.82 6.16 3.14
CA ASP A 38 -1.08 5.33 1.97
C ASP A 38 -1.22 3.84 2.36
N VAL A 39 -2.46 3.42 2.61
CA VAL A 39 -2.77 2.03 3.02
C VAL A 39 -2.35 1.01 1.97
N VAL A 40 -2.33 1.38 0.69
CA VAL A 40 -1.96 0.48 -0.41
C VAL A 40 -0.47 0.17 -0.34
N ILE A 41 0.36 1.21 -0.23
CA ILE A 41 1.81 1.04 -0.13
C ILE A 41 2.19 0.36 1.18
N HIS A 42 1.55 0.72 2.30
CA HIS A 42 1.85 0.09 3.59
C HIS A 42 1.56 -1.41 3.58
N ALA A 43 0.38 -1.82 3.06
CA ALA A 43 0.05 -3.24 2.92
C ALA A 43 1.02 -3.98 1.97
N LEU A 44 1.42 -3.32 0.88
CA LEU A 44 2.36 -3.91 -0.07
C LEU A 44 3.77 -4.05 0.50
N CYS A 45 4.26 -3.07 1.27
CA CYS A 45 5.52 -3.18 1.99
C CYS A 45 5.49 -4.36 2.97
N ASP A 46 4.44 -4.51 3.76
CA ASP A 46 4.28 -5.62 4.70
C ASP A 46 4.25 -6.97 3.98
N ALA A 47 3.60 -7.05 2.82
CA ALA A 47 3.59 -8.25 2.01
C ALA A 47 5.02 -8.64 1.56
N ILE A 48 5.82 -7.66 1.11
CA ILE A 48 7.21 -7.90 0.69
C ILE A 48 8.09 -8.29 1.88
N PHE A 49 8.02 -7.55 3.00
CA PHE A 49 8.79 -7.87 4.20
C PHE A 49 8.42 -9.24 4.75
N GLY A 50 7.11 -9.58 4.77
CA GLY A 50 6.64 -10.90 5.19
C GLY A 50 7.15 -12.02 4.29
N ALA A 51 7.14 -11.85 2.96
CA ALA A 51 7.70 -12.82 2.02
C ALA A 51 9.20 -13.07 2.24
N LEU A 52 9.93 -12.04 2.67
CA LEU A 52 11.36 -12.11 2.98
C LEU A 52 11.66 -12.53 4.43
N ALA A 53 10.65 -12.66 5.29
CA ALA A 53 10.77 -12.90 6.72
C ALA A 53 11.56 -11.80 7.45
N LEU A 54 11.32 -10.53 7.08
CA LEU A 54 12.00 -9.34 7.61
C LEU A 54 11.12 -8.51 8.56
N GLY A 55 10.02 -9.06 9.06
CA GLY A 55 9.09 -8.35 9.95
C GLY A 55 8.08 -7.50 9.19
N ASP A 56 7.82 -6.30 9.68
CA ASP A 56 6.78 -5.38 9.21
C ASP A 56 7.30 -3.95 8.99
N ILE A 57 6.47 -3.11 8.39
CA ILE A 57 6.81 -1.71 8.07
C ILE A 57 7.15 -0.89 9.34
N GLY A 58 6.52 -1.19 10.48
CA GLY A 58 6.78 -0.49 11.74
C GLY A 58 8.18 -0.76 12.29
N GLN A 59 8.78 -1.92 12.01
CA GLN A 59 10.16 -2.25 12.38
C GLN A 59 11.16 -1.52 11.50
N HIS A 60 10.87 -1.34 10.21
CA HIS A 60 11.74 -0.63 9.26
C HIS A 60 11.62 0.88 9.38
N PHE A 61 10.42 1.40 9.65
CA PHE A 61 10.10 2.82 9.73
C PHE A 61 9.27 3.12 10.98
N PRO A 62 9.92 3.11 12.18
CA PRO A 62 9.19 3.31 13.43
C PRO A 62 8.42 4.63 13.44
N PRO A 63 7.12 4.62 13.81
CA PRO A 63 6.33 5.85 13.89
C PRO A 63 6.82 6.84 14.96
N SER A 64 7.68 6.40 15.86
CA SER A 64 8.36 7.28 16.81
C SER A 64 9.50 8.11 16.22
N ASP A 65 9.93 7.80 14.99
CA ASP A 65 10.99 8.51 14.30
C ASP A 65 10.40 9.67 13.48
N GLU A 66 10.69 10.90 13.93
CA GLU A 66 10.21 12.13 13.32
C GLU A 66 10.61 12.30 11.83
N ARG A 67 11.62 11.58 11.35
CA ARG A 67 12.01 11.58 9.93
C ARG A 67 10.90 11.10 9.01
N TRP A 68 9.96 10.32 9.53
CA TRP A 68 8.88 9.73 8.75
C TRP A 68 7.57 10.52 8.86
N ARG A 69 7.56 11.62 9.62
CA ARG A 69 6.39 12.49 9.71
C ARG A 69 6.07 13.07 8.33
N ASP A 70 4.82 12.92 7.92
CA ASP A 70 4.29 13.35 6.61
C ASP A 70 5.09 12.78 5.41
N ALA A 71 5.82 11.70 5.61
CA ALA A 71 6.64 11.10 4.58
C ALA A 71 5.80 10.55 3.42
N ASP A 72 6.32 10.73 2.19
CA ASP A 72 5.81 10.05 1.00
C ASP A 72 6.09 8.55 1.11
N SER A 73 5.03 7.75 1.26
CA SER A 73 5.15 6.30 1.42
C SER A 73 5.81 5.59 0.24
N ARG A 74 5.91 6.22 -0.93
CA ARG A 74 6.65 5.67 -2.06
C ARG A 74 8.11 5.40 -1.74
N GLN A 75 8.72 6.18 -0.83
CA GLN A 75 10.09 5.89 -0.36
C GLN A 75 10.18 4.58 0.44
N PHE A 76 9.11 4.23 1.18
CA PHE A 76 9.06 2.94 1.89
C PHE A 76 9.00 1.77 0.90
N LEU A 77 8.22 1.92 -0.16
CA LEU A 77 8.12 0.90 -1.19
C LEU A 77 9.44 0.72 -1.95
N ARG A 78 10.14 1.80 -2.28
CA ARG A 78 11.47 1.73 -2.89
C ARG A 78 12.49 1.06 -1.98
N HIS A 79 12.40 1.28 -0.67
CA HIS A 79 13.24 0.56 0.31
C HIS A 79 12.91 -0.94 0.34
N ALA A 80 11.64 -1.32 0.33
CA ALA A 80 11.22 -2.71 0.24
C ALA A 80 11.71 -3.38 -1.06
N SER A 81 11.64 -2.67 -2.19
CA SER A 81 12.19 -3.12 -3.48
C SER A 81 13.69 -3.35 -3.42
N MET A 82 14.44 -2.43 -2.81
CA MET A 82 15.89 -2.58 -2.62
C MET A 82 16.22 -3.82 -1.77
N LEU A 83 15.53 -4.03 -0.66
CA LEU A 83 15.73 -5.22 0.18
C LEU A 83 15.38 -6.51 -0.55
N MET A 84 14.31 -6.51 -1.33
CA MET A 84 13.93 -7.65 -2.18
C MET A 84 15.08 -8.04 -3.13
N ALA A 85 15.66 -7.06 -3.83
CA ALA A 85 16.79 -7.29 -4.72
C ALA A 85 18.05 -7.77 -3.98
N GLN A 86 18.37 -7.17 -2.81
CA GLN A 86 19.52 -7.59 -1.98
C GLN A 86 19.41 -9.04 -1.50
N HIS A 87 18.18 -9.55 -1.30
CA HIS A 87 17.92 -10.94 -0.94
C HIS A 87 17.85 -11.89 -2.15
N GLY A 88 18.14 -11.39 -3.36
CA GLY A 88 18.16 -12.19 -4.59
C GLY A 88 16.76 -12.55 -5.10
N PHE A 89 15.78 -11.67 -4.87
CA PHE A 89 14.42 -11.82 -5.36
C PHE A 89 14.00 -10.64 -6.23
N ARG A 90 13.03 -10.89 -7.07
CA ARG A 90 12.29 -9.89 -7.84
C ARG A 90 10.79 -10.14 -7.68
N LEU A 91 9.99 -9.15 -8.03
CA LEU A 91 8.54 -9.30 -8.05
C LEU A 91 8.09 -10.24 -9.16
N GLY A 92 7.43 -11.34 -8.82
CA GLY A 92 6.68 -12.17 -9.74
C GLY A 92 5.36 -11.50 -10.13
N ASN A 93 4.53 -11.21 -9.12
CA ASN A 93 3.35 -10.36 -9.25
C ASN A 93 2.90 -9.82 -7.90
N ALA A 94 2.08 -8.76 -7.92
CA ALA A 94 1.37 -8.23 -6.76
C ALA A 94 -0.12 -8.07 -7.10
N ASP A 95 -0.98 -8.45 -6.16
CA ASP A 95 -2.41 -8.25 -6.24
C ASP A 95 -2.89 -7.50 -5.00
N ILE A 96 -3.49 -6.33 -5.20
CA ILE A 96 -3.91 -5.44 -4.12
C ILE A 96 -5.41 -5.20 -4.22
N THR A 97 -6.09 -5.29 -3.09
CA THR A 97 -7.49 -4.93 -2.95
C THR A 97 -7.64 -3.79 -1.95
N VAL A 98 -8.19 -2.67 -2.41
CA VAL A 98 -8.61 -1.56 -1.54
C VAL A 98 -10.03 -1.83 -1.07
N ILE A 99 -10.27 -1.68 0.23
CA ILE A 99 -11.57 -1.98 0.87
C ILE A 99 -12.12 -0.69 1.47
N GLY A 100 -13.23 -0.21 0.92
CA GLY A 100 -13.86 1.02 1.37
C GLY A 100 -15.05 1.43 0.51
N GLU A 101 -15.94 2.23 1.06
CA GLU A 101 -17.11 2.75 0.34
C GLU A 101 -16.73 3.90 -0.62
N ALA A 102 -15.77 4.70 -0.22
CA ALA A 102 -15.25 5.85 -0.94
C ALA A 102 -13.78 6.11 -0.53
N PRO A 103 -12.96 6.80 -1.38
CA PRO A 103 -13.27 7.24 -2.75
C PRO A 103 -13.29 6.08 -3.76
N LYS A 104 -13.76 6.34 -4.98
CA LYS A 104 -13.73 5.36 -6.08
C LYS A 104 -12.29 5.16 -6.55
N VAL A 105 -11.82 3.92 -6.53
CA VAL A 105 -10.45 3.54 -6.93
C VAL A 105 -10.33 3.33 -8.44
N GLY A 106 -11.36 2.78 -9.09
CA GLY A 106 -11.33 2.40 -10.49
C GLY A 106 -10.76 3.46 -11.44
N PRO A 107 -11.21 4.75 -11.39
CA PRO A 107 -10.68 5.81 -12.25
C PRO A 107 -9.18 6.08 -12.07
N HIS A 108 -8.61 5.69 -10.94
CA HIS A 108 -7.21 5.93 -10.58
C HIS A 108 -6.32 4.69 -10.68
N ALA A 109 -6.91 3.51 -10.93
CA ALA A 109 -6.20 2.23 -10.87
C ALA A 109 -4.99 2.17 -11.82
N GLN A 110 -5.10 2.75 -13.02
CA GLN A 110 -3.99 2.77 -13.98
C GLN A 110 -2.80 3.56 -13.44
N ALA A 111 -3.03 4.79 -12.94
CA ALA A 111 -1.97 5.63 -12.36
C ALA A 111 -1.35 4.99 -11.11
N MET A 112 -2.16 4.33 -10.28
CA MET A 112 -1.68 3.57 -9.14
C MET A 112 -0.73 2.45 -9.56
N ARG A 113 -1.11 1.65 -10.55
CA ARG A 113 -0.27 0.55 -11.07
C ARG A 113 1.04 1.06 -11.66
N GLU A 114 1.01 2.19 -12.37
CA GLU A 114 2.21 2.83 -12.93
C GLU A 114 3.19 3.25 -11.83
N ASN A 115 2.70 3.89 -10.76
CA ASN A 115 3.53 4.27 -9.62
C ASN A 115 4.16 3.05 -8.93
N LEU A 116 3.35 2.02 -8.65
CA LEU A 116 3.82 0.81 -7.99
C LEU A 116 4.85 0.05 -8.84
N ALA A 117 4.60 -0.06 -10.15
CA ALA A 117 5.53 -0.70 -11.08
C ALA A 117 6.88 0.03 -11.13
N ALA A 118 6.85 1.37 -11.18
CA ALA A 118 8.06 2.19 -11.18
C ALA A 118 8.87 2.03 -9.89
N ASP A 119 8.21 2.05 -8.72
CA ASP A 119 8.88 1.94 -7.42
C ASP A 119 9.41 0.53 -7.13
N LEU A 120 8.82 -0.50 -7.76
CA LEU A 120 9.24 -1.90 -7.62
C LEU A 120 10.18 -2.38 -8.74
N ASP A 121 10.57 -1.49 -9.65
CA ASP A 121 11.36 -1.84 -10.84
C ASP A 121 10.76 -3.05 -11.58
N SER A 122 9.46 -2.99 -11.87
CA SER A 122 8.67 -4.09 -12.41
C SER A 122 7.80 -3.65 -13.58
N GLU A 123 7.32 -4.63 -14.33
CA GLU A 123 6.37 -4.39 -15.41
C GLU A 123 4.95 -4.15 -14.84
N ILE A 124 4.22 -3.21 -15.41
CA ILE A 124 2.85 -2.88 -14.99
C ILE A 124 1.90 -4.08 -15.07
N GLY A 125 2.15 -5.02 -16.00
CA GLY A 125 1.39 -6.25 -16.15
C GLY A 125 1.48 -7.22 -14.97
N ARG A 126 2.44 -7.01 -14.07
CA ARG A 126 2.61 -7.78 -12.83
C ARG A 126 1.91 -7.18 -11.63
N ILE A 127 1.25 -6.02 -11.78
CA ILE A 127 0.60 -5.28 -10.70
C ILE A 127 -0.90 -5.22 -10.95
N SER A 128 -1.69 -5.74 -10.02
CA SER A 128 -3.15 -5.63 -9.99
C SER A 128 -3.57 -4.72 -8.84
N VAL A 129 -4.45 -3.75 -9.14
CA VAL A 129 -5.12 -2.91 -8.15
C VAL A 129 -6.61 -2.95 -8.44
N LYS A 130 -7.38 -3.39 -7.46
CA LYS A 130 -8.84 -3.46 -7.51
C LYS A 130 -9.42 -2.99 -6.18
N ALA A 131 -10.72 -2.78 -6.14
CA ALA A 131 -11.40 -2.33 -4.93
C ALA A 131 -12.71 -3.07 -4.71
N THR A 132 -13.14 -3.11 -3.46
CA THR A 132 -14.44 -3.60 -3.04
C THR A 132 -15.01 -2.72 -1.94
N THR A 133 -16.33 -2.69 -1.84
CA THR A 133 -17.02 -2.18 -0.65
C THR A 133 -17.15 -3.30 0.38
N THR A 134 -17.62 -2.97 1.58
CA THR A 134 -18.07 -3.95 2.58
C THR A 134 -19.60 -4.02 2.66
N GLU A 135 -20.31 -3.57 1.61
CA GLU A 135 -21.77 -3.54 1.57
C GLU A 135 -22.36 -2.80 2.79
N LYS A 136 -21.72 -1.69 3.16
CA LYS A 136 -22.04 -0.84 4.33
C LYS A 136 -21.89 -1.53 5.69
N LEU A 137 -21.20 -2.66 5.75
CA LEU A 137 -20.92 -3.37 6.99
C LEU A 137 -19.56 -2.95 7.58
N GLY A 138 -19.49 -2.94 8.90
CA GLY A 138 -18.27 -2.67 9.65
C GLY A 138 -17.74 -1.23 9.52
N PHE A 139 -16.50 -1.01 9.96
CA PHE A 139 -15.90 0.32 9.98
C PHE A 139 -15.70 0.93 8.58
N CYS A 140 -15.33 0.12 7.60
CA CYS A 140 -15.25 0.59 6.21
C CYS A 140 -16.64 0.96 5.68
N GLY A 141 -17.64 0.14 5.97
CA GLY A 141 -19.02 0.35 5.54
C GLY A 141 -19.68 1.57 6.17
N ARG A 142 -19.27 1.92 7.40
CA ARG A 142 -19.71 3.15 8.08
C ARG A 142 -18.91 4.39 7.69
N GLY A 143 -17.89 4.24 6.83
CA GLY A 143 -17.05 5.36 6.43
C GLY A 143 -16.12 5.89 7.53
N GLU A 144 -15.74 5.05 8.48
CA GLU A 144 -14.82 5.42 9.56
C GLU A 144 -13.37 5.34 9.13
N GLY A 145 -13.08 4.54 8.10
CA GLY A 145 -11.73 4.33 7.58
C GLY A 145 -11.72 3.56 6.26
N ILE A 146 -10.52 3.29 5.81
CA ILE A 146 -10.22 2.54 4.60
C ILE A 146 -9.17 1.48 4.90
N ALA A 147 -9.23 0.35 4.23
CA ALA A 147 -8.26 -0.73 4.36
C ALA A 147 -7.69 -1.13 3.00
N ALA A 148 -6.52 -1.76 3.01
CA ALA A 148 -5.97 -2.43 1.86
C ALA A 148 -5.40 -3.78 2.27
N GLN A 149 -5.51 -4.75 1.37
CA GLN A 149 -4.85 -6.03 1.46
C GLN A 149 -3.98 -6.22 0.24
N ALA A 150 -2.75 -6.66 0.44
CA ALA A 150 -1.80 -6.96 -0.63
C ALA A 150 -1.32 -8.41 -0.51
N CYS A 151 -1.14 -9.04 -1.66
CA CYS A 151 -0.49 -10.34 -1.78
C CYS A 151 0.61 -10.25 -2.84
N VAL A 152 1.80 -10.77 -2.54
CA VAL A 152 2.92 -10.78 -3.49
C VAL A 152 3.45 -12.19 -3.69
N LEU A 153 3.87 -12.45 -4.91
CA LEU A 153 4.72 -13.57 -5.26
C LEU A 153 6.11 -13.03 -5.60
N LEU A 154 7.13 -13.50 -4.88
CA LEU A 154 8.53 -13.20 -5.18
C LEU A 154 9.21 -14.40 -5.84
N GLU A 155 9.96 -14.13 -6.90
CA GLU A 155 10.74 -15.11 -7.64
C GLU A 155 12.23 -14.88 -7.41
N ARG A 156 13.04 -15.89 -7.57
CA ARG A 156 14.51 -15.73 -7.63
C ARG A 156 14.85 -14.83 -8.82
N ALA A 157 15.71 -13.85 -8.57
CA ALA A 157 16.23 -12.97 -9.62
C ALA A 157 17.23 -13.73 -10.52
#